data_c89075e58acc2784f0b05b0cb3129d02
#
_entry.id   c89075e58acc2784f0b05b0cb3129d02
#
_cell.length_a   1.000
_cell.length_b   1.000
_cell.length_c   1.000
_cell.angle_alpha   90.00
_cell.angle_beta   90.00
_cell.angle_gamma   90.00
#
_symmetry.space_group_name_H-M   'P 1'
#
loop_
_entity.id
_entity.type
_entity.pdbx_description
1 polymer ?
#
loop_
_entity_poly.entity_id
_entity_poly.type
_entity_poly.pdbx_seq_one_letter_code
_entity_poly.pdbx_strand_id
1 'polypeptide(L)'
;VRGGWVESGPLDDESRIDRAAAGRVVLRLGRMLRPQRRAILRAVFLLIFQTAALLASPLVVRYAVDAGLVGKSGRAINIAAVVYLILAVTSALLGRSVIWAVSRIGEDFLRSLRARVFRHLINLDLGFFEREKTGRLVARMTSDIDALQELVSQGLVMFVQNALIFVGTLVVMSLLSWQLTLCTIIVVPPVIFASLWFRKRSNTAYLEVRDRVGTNLSTLQEGLEGVRVVQAFGREGGFIERFEETNEAQYDANIATVNIATRYFPFVEFIGVVGLAVVVGAGSYFVDRNILEVGTVLAFVLYLNNLFEPIQQLSQLYNTVQSAAAALNKLFGLLDTPNSVPEKPGAIDLPLAGAMMVSGVAFAYGGGPPDTDGVSHPLGPIVLNDVSITVAAGERVALVGPTGAGKSTLAKLMARFYDPIEGDVSFGGVSLRDATRRSLRERIAVVPQEGFLFAGTVRDNIRVGSPEASDADVDAAVDALGLREHFESFPEGLDTEVRERGSRLSAGEKQLVSLARAALADPTVLVLDEATSNLDPGTELEVERALEALTQGRTVIVVAHRLSTAQRCDRVAVVADGQILEIGTHDDLVSRGDAYAALFAAWTRTE
;
A
#
# COMPACT_ATOMS: atom_id res chain seq x y z
N VAL A 1 -32.50 23.03 -13.50
CA VAL A 1 -32.09 21.75 -14.08
C VAL A 1 -31.29 21.03 -13.00
N ARG A 2 -31.93 20.04 -12.34
CA ARG A 2 -31.29 19.26 -11.27
C ARG A 2 -30.30 18.28 -11.91
N GLY A 3 -29.02 18.58 -11.85
CA GLY A 3 -27.94 17.65 -12.17
C GLY A 3 -27.86 16.60 -11.04
N GLY A 4 -27.98 15.32 -11.41
CA GLY A 4 -27.80 14.20 -10.48
C GLY A 4 -26.35 14.18 -9.98
N TRP A 5 -26.19 14.44 -8.71
CA TRP A 5 -24.93 14.28 -7.98
C TRP A 5 -24.74 12.80 -7.73
N VAL A 6 -23.57 12.30 -8.06
CA VAL A 6 -23.12 10.99 -7.58
C VAL A 6 -23.10 11.10 -6.06
N GLU A 7 -24.08 10.50 -5.40
CA GLU A 7 -24.01 10.25 -3.97
C GLU A 7 -22.72 9.48 -3.72
N SER A 8 -21.78 10.12 -3.03
CA SER A 8 -20.71 9.38 -2.35
C SER A 8 -21.42 8.39 -1.45
N GLY A 9 -21.32 7.12 -1.77
CA GLY A 9 -21.94 6.04 -1.00
C GLY A 9 -21.62 6.18 0.48
N PRO A 10 -22.45 5.66 1.38
CA PRO A 10 -22.24 5.75 2.81
C PRO A 10 -20.84 5.26 3.12
N LEU A 11 -20.07 6.08 3.88
CA LEU A 11 -18.76 5.72 4.39
C LEU A 11 -18.86 4.33 5.00
N ASP A 12 -18.14 3.40 4.41
CA ASP A 12 -18.22 1.99 4.65
C ASP A 12 -18.31 1.67 6.14
N ASP A 13 -19.23 0.80 6.48
CA ASP A 13 -19.34 0.10 7.78
C ASP A 13 -18.05 -0.70 8.12
N GLU A 14 -17.06 -0.70 7.22
CA GLU A 14 -15.71 -1.28 7.34
C GLU A 14 -14.86 -0.70 8.47
N SER A 15 -15.21 0.46 9.03
CA SER A 15 -14.51 1.00 10.21
C SER A 15 -14.83 0.24 11.50
N ARG A 16 -15.87 -0.61 11.51
CA ARG A 16 -16.24 -1.46 12.64
C ARG A 16 -15.67 -2.85 12.46
N ILE A 17 -14.40 -3.03 12.81
CA ILE A 17 -13.83 -4.37 12.86
C ILE A 17 -14.64 -5.20 13.87
N ASP A 18 -15.29 -6.23 13.37
CA ASP A 18 -15.94 -7.25 14.21
C ASP A 18 -14.90 -7.77 15.21
N ARG A 19 -15.29 -7.94 16.49
CA ARG A 19 -14.39 -8.41 17.55
C ARG A 19 -13.68 -9.71 17.18
N ALA A 20 -14.33 -10.57 16.38
CA ALA A 20 -13.75 -11.81 15.87
C ALA A 20 -12.65 -11.56 14.81
N ALA A 21 -12.81 -10.53 13.97
CA ALA A 21 -11.80 -10.11 13.00
C ALA A 21 -10.59 -9.49 13.71
N ALA A 22 -10.80 -8.64 14.71
CA ALA A 22 -9.72 -8.07 15.52
C ALA A 22 -8.88 -9.15 16.20
N GLY A 23 -9.50 -10.19 16.74
CA GLY A 23 -8.80 -11.33 17.35
C GLY A 23 -7.90 -12.09 16.36
N ARG A 24 -8.38 -12.31 15.13
CA ARG A 24 -7.59 -12.96 14.05
C ARG A 24 -6.40 -12.10 13.63
N VAL A 25 -6.59 -10.79 13.51
CA VAL A 25 -5.54 -9.83 13.17
C VAL A 25 -4.44 -9.83 14.24
N VAL A 26 -4.79 -9.77 15.52
CA VAL A 26 -3.84 -9.80 16.64
C VAL A 26 -3.07 -11.13 16.69
N LEU A 27 -3.74 -12.26 16.47
CA LEU A 27 -3.09 -13.59 16.41
C LEU A 27 -2.10 -13.70 15.25
N ARG A 28 -2.45 -13.14 14.10
CA ARG A 28 -1.58 -13.14 12.91
C ARG A 28 -0.37 -12.22 13.10
N LEU A 29 -0.58 -11.04 13.70
CA LEU A 29 0.49 -10.14 14.09
C LEU A 29 1.46 -10.80 15.08
N GLY A 30 0.93 -11.48 16.11
CA GLY A 30 1.73 -12.23 17.07
C GLY A 30 2.57 -13.33 16.42
N ARG A 31 2.04 -14.02 15.39
CA ARG A 31 2.83 -14.99 14.61
C ARG A 31 3.96 -14.33 13.81
N MET A 32 3.73 -13.16 13.27
CA MET A 32 4.74 -12.41 12.51
C MET A 32 5.86 -11.86 13.42
N LEU A 33 5.54 -11.55 14.68
CA LEU A 33 6.51 -11.09 15.68
C LEU A 33 7.30 -12.23 16.37
N ARG A 34 6.93 -13.49 16.15
CA ARG A 34 7.62 -14.65 16.76
C ARG A 34 9.15 -14.67 16.57
N PRO A 35 9.71 -14.30 15.40
CA PRO A 35 11.17 -14.26 15.24
C PRO A 35 11.87 -13.33 16.23
N GLN A 36 11.18 -12.28 16.68
CA GLN A 36 11.71 -11.22 17.55
C GLN A 36 11.40 -11.46 19.05
N ARG A 37 10.84 -12.63 19.43
CA ARG A 37 10.40 -12.94 20.81
C ARG A 37 11.45 -12.63 21.87
N ARG A 38 12.75 -12.91 21.60
CA ARG A 38 13.85 -12.64 22.53
C ARG A 38 14.08 -11.14 22.74
N ALA A 39 13.93 -10.33 21.69
CA ALA A 39 14.04 -8.88 21.78
C ALA A 39 12.84 -8.29 22.54
N ILE A 40 11.63 -8.78 22.27
CA ILE A 40 10.40 -8.39 22.97
C ILE A 40 10.51 -8.70 24.46
N LEU A 41 10.92 -9.91 24.84
CA LEU A 41 11.12 -10.28 26.23
C LEU A 41 12.14 -9.39 26.95
N ARG A 42 13.26 -9.05 26.29
CA ARG A 42 14.23 -8.08 26.83
C ARG A 42 13.64 -6.69 27.02
N ALA A 43 12.86 -6.20 26.05
CA ALA A 43 12.19 -4.92 26.16
C ALA A 43 11.18 -4.88 27.32
N VAL A 44 10.37 -5.93 27.48
CA VAL A 44 9.41 -6.06 28.60
C VAL A 44 10.16 -6.10 29.95
N PHE A 45 11.26 -6.85 30.03
CA PHE A 45 12.09 -6.89 31.24
C PHE A 45 12.63 -5.50 31.59
N LEU A 46 13.22 -4.78 30.64
CA LEU A 46 13.69 -3.40 30.84
C LEU A 46 12.57 -2.49 31.29
N LEU A 47 11.37 -2.63 30.70
CA LEU A 47 10.19 -1.83 31.04
C LEU A 47 9.73 -2.08 32.50
N ILE A 48 9.74 -3.33 32.96
CA ILE A 48 9.41 -3.68 34.34
C ILE A 48 10.41 -3.01 35.32
N PHE A 49 11.70 -3.07 35.02
CA PHE A 49 12.72 -2.43 35.88
C PHE A 49 12.63 -0.91 35.86
N GLN A 50 12.36 -0.31 34.70
CA GLN A 50 12.10 1.13 34.58
C GLN A 50 10.90 1.54 35.42
N THR A 51 9.78 0.81 35.33
CA THR A 51 8.57 1.07 36.08
C THR A 51 8.81 0.90 37.59
N ALA A 52 9.55 -0.13 38.01
CA ALA A 52 9.92 -0.32 39.40
C ALA A 52 10.77 0.83 39.95
N ALA A 53 11.74 1.34 39.17
CA ALA A 53 12.55 2.49 39.55
C ALA A 53 11.68 3.76 39.68
N LEU A 54 10.70 3.95 38.77
CA LEU A 54 9.75 5.06 38.83
C LEU A 54 8.88 5.00 40.08
N LEU A 55 8.33 3.81 40.39
CA LEU A 55 7.47 3.58 41.56
C LEU A 55 8.24 3.62 42.89
N ALA A 56 9.55 3.40 42.90
CA ALA A 56 10.38 3.53 44.07
C ALA A 56 10.63 5.01 44.48
N SER A 57 10.54 5.95 43.54
CA SER A 57 10.86 7.37 43.80
C SER A 57 9.99 8.00 44.94
N PRO A 58 8.65 7.84 44.97
CA PRO A 58 7.86 8.35 46.07
C PRO A 58 8.15 7.68 47.44
N LEU A 59 8.62 6.41 47.43
CA LEU A 59 9.02 5.73 48.69
C LEU A 59 10.27 6.34 49.29
N VAL A 60 11.23 6.77 48.43
CA VAL A 60 12.43 7.48 48.89
C VAL A 60 12.07 8.84 49.45
N VAL A 61 11.11 9.56 48.83
CA VAL A 61 10.59 10.84 49.38
C VAL A 61 9.91 10.61 50.72
N ARG A 62 9.10 9.56 50.86
CA ARG A 62 8.53 9.17 52.14
C ARG A 62 9.61 9.01 53.21
N TYR A 63 10.65 8.23 52.95
CA TYR A 63 11.76 8.02 53.87
C TYR A 63 12.49 9.33 54.22
N ALA A 64 12.70 10.23 53.26
CA ALA A 64 13.34 11.52 53.47
C ALA A 64 12.51 12.39 54.46
N VAL A 65 11.18 12.33 54.37
CA VAL A 65 10.28 13.08 55.23
C VAL A 65 10.22 12.44 56.63
N ASP A 66 9.96 11.14 56.73
CA ASP A 66 9.74 10.47 58.02
C ASP A 66 11.02 10.39 58.85
N ALA A 67 12.10 9.84 58.29
CA ALA A 67 13.37 9.67 59.00
C ALA A 67 14.24 10.96 58.97
N GLY A 68 14.13 11.77 57.93
CA GLY A 68 14.96 12.97 57.72
C GLY A 68 14.39 14.21 58.39
N LEU A 69 13.19 14.66 58.00
CA LEU A 69 12.58 15.89 58.50
C LEU A 69 11.95 15.70 59.88
N VAL A 70 11.06 14.74 60.01
CA VAL A 70 10.36 14.45 61.29
C VAL A 70 11.35 13.89 62.32
N GLY A 71 12.20 12.93 61.89
CA GLY A 71 13.25 12.35 62.74
C GLY A 71 14.48 13.25 62.93
N LYS A 72 14.53 14.47 62.38
CA LYS A 72 15.62 15.46 62.46
C LYS A 72 17.01 14.89 62.11
N SER A 73 17.09 13.95 61.20
CA SER A 73 18.34 13.28 60.79
C SER A 73 18.84 13.81 59.41
N GLY A 74 19.81 14.73 59.42
CA GLY A 74 20.46 15.20 58.20
C GLY A 74 21.13 14.09 57.38
N ARG A 75 21.58 13.04 58.06
CA ARG A 75 22.14 11.85 57.37
C ARG A 75 21.10 11.09 56.54
N ALA A 76 19.87 10.98 57.07
CA ALA A 76 18.76 10.35 56.36
C ALA A 76 18.38 11.14 55.10
N ILE A 77 18.34 12.48 55.18
CA ILE A 77 18.08 13.35 54.04
C ILE A 77 19.15 13.17 52.94
N ASN A 78 20.44 13.18 53.31
CA ASN A 78 21.53 13.00 52.35
C ASN A 78 21.47 11.63 51.65
N ILE A 79 21.20 10.55 52.44
CA ILE A 79 21.04 9.20 51.86
C ILE A 79 19.85 9.18 50.91
N ALA A 80 18.71 9.72 51.28
CA ALA A 80 17.51 9.80 50.43
C ALA A 80 17.79 10.59 49.13
N ALA A 81 18.49 11.73 49.20
CA ALA A 81 18.86 12.53 48.03
C ALA A 81 19.76 11.75 47.08
N VAL A 82 20.78 11.05 47.58
CA VAL A 82 21.66 10.22 46.75
C VAL A 82 20.90 9.05 46.13
N VAL A 83 20.07 8.35 46.89
CA VAL A 83 19.26 7.23 46.37
C VAL A 83 18.27 7.71 45.33
N TYR A 84 17.61 8.85 45.55
CA TYR A 84 16.69 9.46 44.59
C TYR A 84 17.42 9.81 43.27
N LEU A 85 18.60 10.39 43.35
CA LEU A 85 19.42 10.70 42.18
C LEU A 85 19.82 9.43 41.42
N ILE A 86 20.23 8.38 42.14
CA ILE A 86 20.54 7.08 41.53
C ILE A 86 19.33 6.49 40.82
N LEU A 87 18.17 6.52 41.48
CA LEU A 87 16.90 6.06 40.85
C LEU A 87 16.54 6.87 39.62
N ALA A 88 16.70 8.19 39.66
CA ALA A 88 16.41 9.06 38.52
C ALA A 88 17.34 8.76 37.34
N VAL A 89 18.64 8.64 37.58
CA VAL A 89 19.63 8.27 36.54
C VAL A 89 19.34 6.87 36.00
N THR A 90 19.08 5.92 36.88
CA THR A 90 18.75 4.52 36.48
C THR A 90 17.49 4.48 35.62
N SER A 91 16.42 5.18 36.04
CA SER A 91 15.16 5.29 35.28
C SER A 91 15.39 5.92 33.90
N ALA A 92 16.19 6.98 33.82
CA ALA A 92 16.54 7.62 32.54
C ALA A 92 17.31 6.69 31.60
N LEU A 93 18.32 5.96 32.12
CA LEU A 93 19.11 5.00 31.33
C LEU A 93 18.26 3.80 30.86
N LEU A 94 17.43 3.27 31.73
CA LEU A 94 16.48 2.22 31.41
C LEU A 94 15.45 2.70 30.37
N GLY A 95 14.89 3.91 30.54
CA GLY A 95 13.96 4.52 29.60
C GLY A 95 14.57 4.67 28.20
N ARG A 96 15.78 5.20 28.11
CA ARG A 96 16.54 5.25 26.84
C ARG A 96 16.67 3.84 26.22
N SER A 97 17.01 2.84 27.02
CA SER A 97 17.20 1.47 26.56
C SER A 97 15.89 0.83 26.08
N VAL A 98 14.78 1.11 26.76
CA VAL A 98 13.43 0.67 26.36
C VAL A 98 13.05 1.27 25.03
N ILE A 99 13.14 2.61 24.89
CA ILE A 99 12.79 3.32 23.65
C ILE A 99 13.61 2.76 22.48
N TRP A 100 14.93 2.63 22.65
CA TRP A 100 15.81 2.07 21.62
C TRP A 100 15.45 0.63 21.25
N ALA A 101 15.22 -0.25 22.25
CA ALA A 101 14.89 -1.65 22.02
C ALA A 101 13.57 -1.80 21.25
N VAL A 102 12.55 -1.02 21.64
CA VAL A 102 11.22 -1.10 21.02
C VAL A 102 11.21 -0.51 19.63
N SER A 103 11.82 0.68 19.45
CA SER A 103 11.94 1.28 18.11
C SER A 103 12.63 0.34 17.13
N ARG A 104 13.70 -0.34 17.58
CA ARG A 104 14.40 -1.34 16.75
C ARG A 104 13.51 -2.54 16.40
N ILE A 105 12.73 -3.06 17.35
CA ILE A 105 11.77 -4.15 17.09
C ILE A 105 10.73 -3.69 16.07
N GLY A 106 10.20 -2.48 16.23
CA GLY A 106 9.22 -1.88 15.32
C GLY A 106 9.76 -1.73 13.90
N GLU A 107 10.93 -1.10 13.74
CA GLU A 107 11.56 -0.90 12.44
C GLU A 107 11.92 -2.22 11.73
N ASP A 108 12.47 -3.21 12.45
CA ASP A 108 12.76 -4.53 11.88
C ASP A 108 11.49 -5.26 11.42
N PHE A 109 10.40 -5.13 12.18
CA PHE A 109 9.09 -5.67 11.79
C PHE A 109 8.57 -4.99 10.53
N LEU A 110 8.54 -3.65 10.48
CA LEU A 110 8.03 -2.88 9.35
C LEU A 110 8.86 -3.10 8.09
N ARG A 111 10.19 -3.14 8.22
CA ARG A 111 11.08 -3.49 7.10
C ARG A 111 10.73 -4.87 6.52
N SER A 112 10.51 -5.86 7.39
CA SER A 112 10.14 -7.21 6.95
C SER A 112 8.76 -7.26 6.31
N LEU A 113 7.80 -6.48 6.82
CA LEU A 113 6.45 -6.36 6.29
C LEU A 113 6.45 -5.69 4.92
N ARG A 114 7.11 -4.53 4.78
CA ARG A 114 7.24 -3.83 3.48
C ARG A 114 7.84 -4.75 2.42
N ALA A 115 8.93 -5.44 2.74
CA ALA A 115 9.57 -6.36 1.81
C ALA A 115 8.66 -7.55 1.43
N ARG A 116 7.85 -8.06 2.37
CA ARG A 116 6.90 -9.15 2.10
C ARG A 116 5.75 -8.69 1.23
N VAL A 117 5.14 -7.54 1.55
CA VAL A 117 4.03 -6.96 0.77
C VAL A 117 4.50 -6.65 -0.65
N PHE A 118 5.65 -5.98 -0.80
CA PHE A 118 6.20 -5.65 -2.11
C PHE A 118 6.50 -6.90 -2.95
N ARG A 119 7.14 -7.92 -2.35
CA ARG A 119 7.40 -9.19 -3.04
C ARG A 119 6.11 -9.88 -3.47
N HIS A 120 5.07 -9.83 -2.65
CA HIS A 120 3.77 -10.40 -2.99
C HIS A 120 3.14 -9.64 -4.16
N LEU A 121 3.09 -8.30 -4.09
CA LEU A 121 2.56 -7.44 -5.15
C LEU A 121 3.21 -7.73 -6.51
N ILE A 122 4.54 -7.71 -6.59
CA ILE A 122 5.26 -7.93 -7.87
C ILE A 122 5.00 -9.33 -8.45
N ASN A 123 4.54 -10.29 -7.64
CA ASN A 123 4.22 -11.64 -8.10
C ASN A 123 2.73 -11.85 -8.44
N LEU A 124 1.87 -10.86 -8.23
CA LEU A 124 0.47 -10.92 -8.66
C LEU A 124 0.35 -10.82 -10.19
N ASP A 125 -0.78 -11.24 -10.71
CA ASP A 125 -1.10 -11.21 -12.14
C ASP A 125 -1.47 -9.80 -12.63
N LEU A 126 -1.43 -9.62 -13.95
CA LEU A 126 -1.78 -8.34 -14.58
C LEU A 126 -3.21 -7.91 -14.29
N GLY A 127 -4.13 -8.87 -14.19
CA GLY A 127 -5.54 -8.61 -13.91
C GLY A 127 -5.77 -7.94 -12.56
N PHE A 128 -4.93 -8.21 -11.56
CA PHE A 128 -4.95 -7.49 -10.29
C PHE A 128 -4.61 -6.00 -10.50
N PHE A 129 -3.54 -5.68 -11.25
CA PHE A 129 -3.11 -4.29 -11.48
C PHE A 129 -4.04 -3.51 -12.41
N GLU A 130 -4.77 -4.18 -13.29
CA GLU A 130 -5.79 -3.52 -14.12
C GLU A 130 -7.06 -3.15 -13.34
N ARG A 131 -7.38 -3.91 -12.27
CA ARG A 131 -8.50 -3.60 -11.36
C ARG A 131 -8.15 -2.60 -10.29
N GLU A 132 -6.96 -2.73 -9.71
CA GLU A 132 -6.52 -1.89 -8.60
C GLU A 132 -5.83 -0.60 -9.06
N LYS A 133 -6.23 0.52 -8.49
CA LYS A 133 -5.58 1.81 -8.76
C LYS A 133 -4.18 1.84 -8.14
N THR A 134 -3.16 2.16 -8.91
CA THR A 134 -1.76 2.27 -8.43
C THR A 134 -1.62 3.17 -7.20
N GLY A 135 -2.34 4.31 -7.17
CA GLY A 135 -2.33 5.22 -6.01
C GLY A 135 -2.83 4.56 -4.72
N ARG A 136 -3.79 3.63 -4.81
CA ARG A 136 -4.28 2.86 -3.67
C ARG A 136 -3.19 1.90 -3.15
N LEU A 137 -2.49 1.22 -4.04
CA LEU A 137 -1.38 0.32 -3.67
C LEU A 137 -0.23 1.09 -3.02
N VAL A 138 0.09 2.27 -3.53
CA VAL A 138 1.08 3.17 -2.91
C VAL A 138 0.62 3.58 -1.51
N ALA A 139 -0.65 3.98 -1.32
CA ALA A 139 -1.19 4.32 -0.01
C ALA A 139 -1.11 3.15 0.99
N ARG A 140 -1.34 1.88 0.52
CA ARG A 140 -1.14 0.66 1.34
C ARG A 140 0.31 0.51 1.81
N MET A 141 1.28 0.82 0.93
CA MET A 141 2.71 0.69 1.23
C MET A 141 3.27 1.84 2.06
N THR A 142 2.56 2.96 2.16
CA THR A 142 2.95 4.15 2.93
C THR A 142 2.05 4.32 4.15
N SER A 143 0.91 5.00 4.03
CA SER A 143 0.07 5.43 5.16
C SER A 143 -0.47 4.27 6.01
N ASP A 144 -0.83 3.12 5.41
CA ASP A 144 -1.30 1.96 6.20
C ASP A 144 -0.14 1.33 6.99
N ILE A 145 1.07 1.30 6.44
CA ILE A 145 2.25 0.82 7.18
C ILE A 145 2.67 1.82 8.25
N ASP A 146 2.56 3.13 8.00
CA ASP A 146 2.88 4.17 8.99
C ASP A 146 1.92 4.13 10.18
N ALA A 147 0.63 3.85 9.96
CA ALA A 147 -0.33 3.60 11.04
C ALA A 147 0.08 2.40 11.92
N LEU A 148 0.69 1.36 11.34
CA LEU A 148 1.27 0.25 12.09
C LEU A 148 2.53 0.64 12.85
N GLN A 149 3.35 1.51 12.28
CA GLN A 149 4.54 2.04 12.93
C GLN A 149 4.18 2.74 14.23
N GLU A 150 3.17 3.62 14.20
CA GLU A 150 2.69 4.33 15.37
C GLU A 150 2.23 3.35 16.47
N LEU A 151 1.45 2.33 16.12
CA LEU A 151 1.01 1.30 17.08
C LEU A 151 2.17 0.50 17.67
N VAL A 152 3.08 0.00 16.81
CA VAL A 152 4.14 -0.92 17.26
C VAL A 152 5.23 -0.18 18.03
N SER A 153 5.64 1.01 17.58
CA SER A 153 6.75 1.76 18.20
C SER A 153 6.31 2.56 19.43
N GLN A 154 5.08 3.03 19.50
CA GLN A 154 4.59 3.85 20.61
C GLN A 154 3.43 3.17 21.36
N GLY A 155 2.39 2.73 20.65
CA GLY A 155 1.16 2.28 21.24
C GLY A 155 1.29 1.06 22.15
N LEU A 156 2.00 0.02 21.73
CA LEU A 156 2.18 -1.20 22.54
C LEU A 156 3.01 -0.93 23.80
N VAL A 157 4.06 -0.12 23.69
CA VAL A 157 4.89 0.26 24.84
C VAL A 157 4.09 1.08 25.84
N MET A 158 3.42 2.10 25.35
CA MET A 158 2.58 2.98 26.14
C MET A 158 1.47 2.18 26.87
N PHE A 159 0.86 1.21 26.19
CA PHE A 159 -0.12 0.32 26.79
C PHE A 159 0.46 -0.49 27.97
N VAL A 160 1.57 -1.21 27.71
CA VAL A 160 2.20 -2.07 28.74
C VAL A 160 2.75 -1.21 29.89
N GLN A 161 3.40 -0.10 29.59
CA GLN A 161 3.94 0.82 30.60
C GLN A 161 2.84 1.40 31.48
N ASN A 162 1.77 1.93 30.90
CA ASN A 162 0.65 2.49 31.65
C ASN A 162 -0.08 1.44 32.48
N ALA A 163 -0.26 0.23 31.96
CA ALA A 163 -0.83 -0.88 32.71
C ALA A 163 0.05 -1.26 33.90
N LEU A 164 1.39 -1.34 33.71
CA LEU A 164 2.34 -1.62 34.80
C LEU A 164 2.37 -0.50 35.83
N ILE A 165 2.36 0.78 35.42
CA ILE A 165 2.33 1.92 36.34
C ILE A 165 1.03 1.89 37.14
N PHE A 166 -0.12 1.74 36.49
CA PHE A 166 -1.42 1.73 37.18
C PHE A 166 -1.54 0.60 38.20
N VAL A 167 -1.25 -0.64 37.77
CA VAL A 167 -1.30 -1.82 38.65
C VAL A 167 -0.25 -1.71 39.76
N GLY A 168 0.99 -1.35 39.40
CA GLY A 168 2.08 -1.19 40.34
C GLY A 168 1.81 -0.10 41.39
N THR A 169 1.23 1.04 40.98
CA THR A 169 0.81 2.12 41.89
C THR A 169 -0.24 1.62 42.85
N LEU A 170 -1.29 0.93 42.39
CA LEU A 170 -2.32 0.35 43.25
C LEU A 170 -1.74 -0.63 44.27
N VAL A 171 -0.82 -1.51 43.84
CA VAL A 171 -0.17 -2.47 44.74
C VAL A 171 0.65 -1.73 45.80
N VAL A 172 1.49 -0.78 45.42
CA VAL A 172 2.34 -0.03 46.37
C VAL A 172 1.50 0.79 47.34
N MET A 173 0.48 1.52 46.86
CA MET A 173 -0.44 2.27 47.71
C MET A 173 -1.16 1.35 48.71
N SER A 174 -1.64 0.19 48.27
CA SER A 174 -2.31 -0.79 49.15
C SER A 174 -1.38 -1.37 50.23
N LEU A 175 -0.11 -1.58 49.92
CA LEU A 175 0.90 -2.03 50.87
C LEU A 175 1.29 -0.94 51.87
N LEU A 176 1.26 0.33 51.45
CA LEU A 176 1.55 1.47 52.34
C LEU A 176 0.41 1.74 53.31
N SER A 177 -0.82 1.81 52.82
CA SER A 177 -2.04 1.98 53.61
C SER A 177 -3.27 1.60 52.81
N TRP A 178 -3.92 0.50 53.18
CA TRP A 178 -5.15 0.07 52.52
C TRP A 178 -6.33 1.02 52.81
N GLN A 179 -6.33 1.68 53.98
CA GLN A 179 -7.38 2.65 54.38
C GLN A 179 -7.34 3.89 53.48
N LEU A 180 -6.14 4.47 53.27
CA LEU A 180 -5.98 5.65 52.45
C LEU A 180 -6.15 5.32 50.95
N THR A 181 -5.78 4.10 50.56
CA THR A 181 -6.03 3.59 49.18
C THR A 181 -7.54 3.51 48.90
N LEU A 182 -8.36 3.01 49.83
CA LEU A 182 -9.82 2.99 49.66
C LEU A 182 -10.38 4.40 49.47
N CYS A 183 -9.94 5.37 50.26
CA CYS A 183 -10.35 6.77 50.12
C CYS A 183 -9.97 7.32 48.73
N THR A 184 -8.78 6.96 48.22
CA THR A 184 -8.28 7.41 46.91
C THR A 184 -9.03 6.75 45.76
N ILE A 185 -9.38 5.48 45.86
CA ILE A 185 -10.09 4.73 44.80
C ILE A 185 -11.49 5.32 44.54
N ILE A 186 -12.13 5.96 45.51
CA ILE A 186 -13.43 6.61 45.31
C ILE A 186 -13.40 7.66 44.19
N VAL A 187 -12.24 8.25 43.92
CA VAL A 187 -12.06 9.27 42.88
C VAL A 187 -11.86 8.65 41.48
N VAL A 188 -11.53 7.35 41.38
CA VAL A 188 -11.27 6.67 40.09
C VAL A 188 -12.55 6.47 39.26
N PRO A 189 -13.69 6.01 39.77
CA PRO A 189 -14.91 5.80 38.98
C PRO A 189 -15.38 7.03 38.19
N PRO A 190 -15.43 8.25 38.75
CA PRO A 190 -15.76 9.47 38.00
C PRO A 190 -14.85 9.69 36.79
N VAL A 191 -13.53 9.45 36.94
CA VAL A 191 -12.56 9.59 35.84
C VAL A 191 -12.81 8.54 34.76
N ILE A 192 -13.06 7.28 35.15
CA ILE A 192 -13.39 6.22 34.19
C ILE A 192 -14.68 6.57 33.43
N PHE A 193 -15.71 7.02 34.12
CA PHE A 193 -16.96 7.43 33.50
C PHE A 193 -16.76 8.58 32.49
N ALA A 194 -16.03 9.61 32.89
CA ALA A 194 -15.68 10.75 32.05
C ALA A 194 -14.88 10.29 30.81
N SER A 195 -13.93 9.37 30.99
CA SER A 195 -13.12 8.81 29.88
C SER A 195 -13.97 7.99 28.91
N LEU A 196 -14.91 7.19 29.38
CA LEU A 196 -15.85 6.45 28.54
C LEU A 196 -16.80 7.38 27.77
N TRP A 197 -17.29 8.44 28.43
CA TRP A 197 -18.10 9.48 27.80
C TRP A 197 -17.31 10.23 26.72
N PHE A 198 -16.08 10.65 27.03
CA PHE A 198 -15.17 11.31 26.09
C PHE A 198 -14.92 10.43 24.87
N ARG A 199 -14.52 9.16 25.07
CA ARG A 199 -14.27 8.21 23.99
C ARG A 199 -15.47 8.09 23.04
N LYS A 200 -16.69 7.95 23.57
CA LYS A 200 -17.90 7.81 22.74
C LYS A 200 -18.18 9.06 21.91
N ARG A 201 -18.07 10.24 22.51
CA ARG A 201 -18.36 11.53 21.85
C ARG A 201 -17.25 11.93 20.88
N SER A 202 -16.01 11.77 21.30
CA SER A 202 -14.83 12.09 20.50
C SER A 202 -14.79 11.24 19.22
N ASN A 203 -15.05 9.93 19.31
CA ASN A 203 -15.04 9.05 18.13
C ASN A 203 -16.03 9.53 17.06
N THR A 204 -17.25 9.92 17.42
CA THR A 204 -18.24 10.43 16.46
C THR A 204 -17.80 11.76 15.85
N ALA A 205 -17.25 12.67 16.66
CA ALA A 205 -16.78 13.96 16.18
C ALA A 205 -15.55 13.83 15.25
N TYR A 206 -14.62 12.93 15.55
CA TYR A 206 -13.47 12.66 14.67
C TYR A 206 -13.85 12.01 13.34
N LEU A 207 -14.90 11.19 13.29
CA LEU A 207 -15.42 10.66 12.02
C LEU A 207 -15.99 11.79 11.17
N GLU A 208 -16.74 12.71 11.75
CA GLU A 208 -17.25 13.91 11.06
C GLU A 208 -16.10 14.78 10.52
N VAL A 209 -15.06 15.03 11.34
CA VAL A 209 -13.87 15.77 10.88
C VAL A 209 -13.23 15.09 9.68
N ARG A 210 -13.08 13.76 9.70
CA ARG A 210 -12.49 13.00 8.57
C ARG A 210 -13.32 13.15 7.29
N ASP A 211 -14.64 13.10 7.40
CA ASP A 211 -15.54 13.27 6.28
C ASP A 211 -15.39 14.68 5.67
N ARG A 212 -15.37 15.71 6.51
CA ARG A 212 -15.20 17.10 6.07
C ARG A 212 -13.81 17.35 5.45
N VAL A 213 -12.76 16.77 6.03
CA VAL A 213 -11.41 16.83 5.44
C VAL A 213 -11.40 16.15 4.06
N GLY A 214 -12.05 14.98 3.91
CA GLY A 214 -12.18 14.30 2.62
C GLY A 214 -12.88 15.16 1.57
N THR A 215 -14.02 15.77 1.93
CA THR A 215 -14.77 16.68 1.05
C THR A 215 -13.94 17.90 0.65
N ASN A 216 -13.26 18.52 1.60
CA ASN A 216 -12.41 19.69 1.36
C ASN A 216 -11.23 19.36 0.43
N LEU A 217 -10.54 18.23 0.65
CA LEU A 217 -9.47 17.76 -0.24
C LEU A 217 -9.98 17.44 -1.65
N SER A 218 -11.16 16.82 -1.78
CA SER A 218 -11.77 16.54 -3.08
C SER A 218 -12.09 17.83 -3.84
N THR A 219 -12.63 18.85 -3.17
CA THR A 219 -12.92 20.17 -3.77
C THR A 219 -11.63 20.87 -4.21
N LEU A 220 -10.59 20.81 -3.39
CA LEU A 220 -9.27 21.35 -3.71
C LEU A 220 -8.65 20.64 -4.93
N GLN A 221 -8.69 19.32 -4.95
CA GLN A 221 -8.15 18.51 -6.05
C GLN A 221 -8.89 18.82 -7.36
N GLU A 222 -10.23 18.84 -7.36
CA GLU A 222 -11.06 19.19 -8.52
C GLU A 222 -10.68 20.58 -9.06
N GLY A 223 -10.54 21.57 -8.17
CA GLY A 223 -10.17 22.94 -8.56
C GLY A 223 -8.77 23.04 -9.17
N LEU A 224 -7.79 22.32 -8.61
CA LEU A 224 -6.41 22.35 -9.10
C LEU A 224 -6.23 21.55 -10.39
N GLU A 225 -6.84 20.38 -10.53
CA GLU A 225 -6.81 19.59 -11.76
C GLU A 225 -7.53 20.31 -12.92
N GLY A 226 -8.64 20.98 -12.59
CA GLY A 226 -9.44 21.76 -13.53
C GLY A 226 -8.98 23.21 -13.73
N VAL A 227 -7.86 23.66 -13.15
CA VAL A 227 -7.49 25.08 -13.11
C VAL A 227 -7.45 25.76 -14.48
N ARG A 228 -7.00 25.05 -15.53
CA ARG A 228 -6.99 25.57 -16.91
C ARG A 228 -8.40 25.89 -17.41
N VAL A 229 -9.36 25.04 -17.08
CA VAL A 229 -10.77 25.24 -17.44
C VAL A 229 -11.36 26.38 -16.62
N VAL A 230 -11.11 26.40 -15.32
CA VAL A 230 -11.57 27.47 -14.41
C VAL A 230 -11.11 28.83 -14.90
N GLN A 231 -9.81 28.98 -15.22
CA GLN A 231 -9.23 30.22 -15.72
C GLN A 231 -9.73 30.58 -17.14
N ALA A 232 -9.84 29.59 -18.04
CA ALA A 232 -10.30 29.82 -19.39
C ALA A 232 -11.75 30.35 -19.45
N PHE A 233 -12.57 30.03 -18.46
CA PHE A 233 -13.97 30.48 -18.38
C PHE A 233 -14.21 31.56 -17.31
N GLY A 234 -13.17 32.08 -16.64
CA GLY A 234 -13.27 33.15 -15.63
C GLY A 234 -14.15 32.76 -14.43
N ARG A 235 -14.04 31.51 -13.97
CA ARG A 235 -14.89 30.95 -12.90
C ARG A 235 -14.21 30.84 -11.55
N GLU A 236 -13.08 31.52 -11.36
CA GLU A 236 -12.27 31.47 -10.13
C GLU A 236 -13.09 31.80 -8.88
N GLY A 237 -13.92 32.87 -8.95
CA GLY A 237 -14.75 33.29 -7.81
C GLY A 237 -15.69 32.19 -7.31
N GLY A 238 -16.37 31.49 -8.23
CA GLY A 238 -17.29 30.41 -7.85
C GLY A 238 -16.58 29.16 -7.24
N PHE A 239 -15.34 28.88 -7.68
CA PHE A 239 -14.54 27.79 -7.09
C PHE A 239 -13.98 28.17 -5.73
N ILE A 240 -13.57 29.45 -5.54
CA ILE A 240 -13.13 29.98 -4.24
C ILE A 240 -14.28 29.89 -3.22
N GLU A 241 -15.48 30.40 -3.57
CA GLU A 241 -16.67 30.35 -2.71
C GLU A 241 -17.00 28.92 -2.27
N ARG A 242 -17.00 27.97 -3.22
CA ARG A 242 -17.26 26.55 -2.93
C ARG A 242 -16.19 25.94 -1.99
N PHE A 243 -14.92 26.32 -2.17
CA PHE A 243 -13.84 25.88 -1.28
C PHE A 243 -13.99 26.48 0.13
N GLU A 244 -14.36 27.78 0.23
CA GLU A 244 -14.62 28.45 1.50
C GLU A 244 -15.75 27.76 2.27
N GLU A 245 -16.87 27.39 1.61
CA GLU A 245 -17.97 26.64 2.23
C GLU A 245 -17.51 25.29 2.82
N THR A 246 -16.72 24.51 2.03
CA THR A 246 -16.22 23.21 2.53
C THR A 246 -15.21 23.38 3.65
N ASN A 247 -14.39 24.43 3.60
CA ASN A 247 -13.42 24.77 4.64
C ASN A 247 -14.09 25.23 5.95
N GLU A 248 -15.17 26.01 5.85
CA GLU A 248 -15.97 26.41 7.01
C GLU A 248 -16.64 25.20 7.68
N ALA A 249 -17.22 24.29 6.88
CA ALA A 249 -17.79 23.04 7.40
C ALA A 249 -16.74 22.17 8.12
N GLN A 250 -15.50 22.12 7.60
CA GLN A 250 -14.37 21.46 8.26
C GLN A 250 -13.99 22.16 9.57
N TYR A 251 -13.95 23.50 9.57
CA TYR A 251 -13.69 24.29 10.77
C TYR A 251 -14.71 24.01 11.88
N ASP A 252 -16.01 24.02 11.54
CA ASP A 252 -17.08 23.74 12.51
C ASP A 252 -16.97 22.33 13.12
N ALA A 253 -16.65 21.33 12.30
CA ALA A 253 -16.41 19.97 12.78
C ALA A 253 -15.19 19.90 13.73
N ASN A 254 -14.11 20.63 13.44
CA ASN A 254 -12.95 20.73 14.32
C ASN A 254 -13.31 21.41 15.64
N ILE A 255 -14.05 22.54 15.62
CA ILE A 255 -14.50 23.23 16.82
C ILE A 255 -15.41 22.34 17.68
N ALA A 256 -16.29 21.53 17.07
CA ALA A 256 -17.09 20.54 17.80
C ALA A 256 -16.19 19.54 18.56
N THR A 257 -15.09 19.10 17.95
CA THR A 257 -14.10 18.21 18.60
C THR A 257 -13.39 18.90 19.76
N VAL A 258 -12.96 20.17 19.56
CA VAL A 258 -12.34 20.99 20.62
C VAL A 258 -13.29 21.17 21.80
N ASN A 259 -14.59 21.44 21.56
CA ASN A 259 -15.59 21.59 22.59
C ASN A 259 -15.80 20.33 23.47
N ILE A 260 -15.58 19.13 22.90
CA ILE A 260 -15.60 17.88 23.67
C ILE A 260 -14.35 17.79 24.55
N ALA A 261 -13.19 18.11 24.00
CA ALA A 261 -11.91 18.07 24.71
C ALA A 261 -11.87 19.08 25.87
N THR A 262 -12.34 20.32 25.66
CA THR A 262 -12.38 21.38 26.69
C THR A 262 -13.32 21.08 27.86
N ARG A 263 -14.26 20.17 27.69
CA ARG A 263 -15.10 19.68 28.82
C ARG A 263 -14.43 18.52 29.55
N TYR A 264 -13.71 17.67 28.84
CA TYR A 264 -13.12 16.46 29.41
C TYR A 264 -11.85 16.77 30.23
N PHE A 265 -10.84 17.44 29.61
CA PHE A 265 -9.56 17.62 30.27
C PHE A 265 -9.65 18.44 31.58
N PRO A 266 -10.33 19.61 31.65
CA PRO A 266 -10.46 20.33 32.88
C PRO A 266 -11.29 19.58 33.94
N PHE A 267 -12.30 18.79 33.54
CA PHE A 267 -13.04 17.96 34.45
C PHE A 267 -12.17 16.89 35.13
N VAL A 268 -11.33 16.20 34.37
CA VAL A 268 -10.40 15.18 34.90
C VAL A 268 -9.38 15.85 35.84
N GLU A 269 -8.84 17.01 35.45
CA GLU A 269 -7.94 17.80 36.31
C GLU A 269 -8.62 18.21 37.64
N PHE A 270 -9.84 18.71 37.55
CA PHE A 270 -10.64 19.04 38.75
C PHE A 270 -10.83 17.82 39.68
N ILE A 271 -11.17 16.65 39.12
CA ILE A 271 -11.27 15.41 39.89
C ILE A 271 -9.92 15.03 40.51
N GLY A 272 -8.80 15.27 39.81
CA GLY A 272 -7.44 15.10 40.35
C GLY A 272 -7.20 15.98 41.58
N VAL A 273 -7.60 17.25 41.54
CA VAL A 273 -7.52 18.18 42.69
C VAL A 273 -8.43 17.72 43.83
N VAL A 274 -9.64 17.24 43.55
CA VAL A 274 -10.53 16.63 44.56
C VAL A 274 -9.87 15.42 45.20
N GLY A 275 -9.23 14.55 44.39
CA GLY A 275 -8.45 13.39 44.87
C GLY A 275 -7.32 13.82 45.82
N LEU A 276 -6.59 14.86 45.45
CA LEU A 276 -5.56 15.46 46.31
C LEU A 276 -6.15 15.94 47.65
N ALA A 277 -7.27 16.66 47.64
CA ALA A 277 -7.93 17.13 48.82
C ALA A 277 -8.41 15.97 49.74
N VAL A 278 -8.94 14.89 49.14
CA VAL A 278 -9.33 13.67 49.86
C VAL A 278 -8.10 12.99 50.49
N VAL A 279 -6.99 12.83 49.77
CA VAL A 279 -5.75 12.20 50.26
C VAL A 279 -5.17 13.04 51.42
N VAL A 280 -5.11 14.37 51.29
CA VAL A 280 -4.58 15.25 52.33
C VAL A 280 -5.49 15.27 53.53
N GLY A 281 -6.83 15.40 53.35
CA GLY A 281 -7.79 15.44 54.44
C GLY A 281 -7.88 14.12 55.22
N ALA A 282 -8.07 12.99 54.52
CA ALA A 282 -8.10 11.68 55.16
C ALA A 282 -6.71 11.30 55.73
N GLY A 283 -5.63 11.66 55.04
CA GLY A 283 -4.25 11.44 55.47
C GLY A 283 -3.94 12.19 56.77
N SER A 284 -4.31 13.47 56.86
CA SER A 284 -4.17 14.28 58.07
C SER A 284 -4.92 13.67 59.26
N TYR A 285 -6.16 13.20 59.04
CA TYR A 285 -6.95 12.53 60.08
C TYR A 285 -6.28 11.23 60.58
N PHE A 286 -5.69 10.43 59.70
CA PHE A 286 -4.97 9.21 60.08
C PHE A 286 -3.62 9.51 60.74
N VAL A 287 -2.93 10.58 60.38
CA VAL A 287 -1.69 11.04 61.02
C VAL A 287 -1.94 11.51 62.43
N ASP A 288 -3.00 12.33 62.66
CA ASP A 288 -3.38 12.82 64.00
C ASP A 288 -3.67 11.66 64.97
N ARG A 289 -4.18 10.53 64.45
CA ARG A 289 -4.43 9.31 65.20
C ARG A 289 -3.22 8.38 65.33
N ASN A 290 -2.06 8.79 64.89
CA ASN A 290 -0.84 7.98 64.84
C ASN A 290 -1.00 6.63 64.09
N ILE A 291 -1.91 6.56 63.10
CA ILE A 291 -2.11 5.41 62.23
C ILE A 291 -1.12 5.46 61.06
N LEU A 292 -0.79 6.65 60.56
CA LEU A 292 0.12 6.86 59.43
C LEU A 292 1.18 7.90 59.77
N GLU A 293 2.31 7.81 59.06
CA GLU A 293 3.38 8.82 59.07
C GLU A 293 3.10 9.90 58.01
N VAL A 294 3.65 11.11 58.22
CA VAL A 294 3.47 12.27 57.32
C VAL A 294 4.02 11.96 55.92
N GLY A 295 5.19 11.29 55.85
CA GLY A 295 5.80 10.92 54.59
C GLY A 295 4.94 9.94 53.78
N THR A 296 4.12 9.11 54.46
CA THR A 296 3.17 8.24 53.74
C THR A 296 2.11 9.06 53.01
N VAL A 297 1.55 10.09 53.62
CA VAL A 297 0.59 10.98 52.95
C VAL A 297 1.22 11.67 51.74
N LEU A 298 2.46 12.16 51.88
CA LEU A 298 3.18 12.78 50.78
C LEU A 298 3.45 11.79 49.64
N ALA A 299 3.81 10.53 49.96
CA ALA A 299 3.96 9.50 48.93
C ALA A 299 2.64 9.26 48.17
N PHE A 300 1.48 9.25 48.85
CA PHE A 300 0.17 9.11 48.19
C PHE A 300 -0.14 10.28 47.29
N VAL A 301 0.20 11.52 47.66
CA VAL A 301 0.08 12.71 46.81
C VAL A 301 0.88 12.52 45.51
N LEU A 302 2.10 12.01 45.60
CA LEU A 302 2.94 11.75 44.43
C LEU A 302 2.41 10.58 43.58
N TYR A 303 1.87 9.52 44.17
CA TYR A 303 1.28 8.40 43.46
C TYR A 303 -0.05 8.74 42.79
N LEU A 304 -0.75 9.78 43.22
CA LEU A 304 -2.04 10.17 42.65
C LEU A 304 -1.94 10.45 41.14
N ASN A 305 -0.88 11.14 40.73
CA ASN A 305 -0.62 11.40 39.31
C ASN A 305 -0.41 10.11 38.53
N ASN A 306 0.35 9.15 39.09
CA ASN A 306 0.60 7.85 38.48
C ASN A 306 -0.66 6.96 38.39
N LEU A 307 -1.73 7.32 39.07
CA LEU A 307 -3.02 6.65 39.01
C LEU A 307 -3.92 7.22 37.90
N PHE A 308 -3.92 8.54 37.66
CA PHE A 308 -4.82 9.20 36.72
C PHE A 308 -4.25 9.29 35.31
N GLU A 309 -2.97 9.57 35.18
CA GLU A 309 -2.30 9.73 33.87
C GLU A 309 -2.45 8.49 32.96
N PRO A 310 -2.26 7.24 33.44
CA PRO A 310 -2.46 6.05 32.63
C PRO A 310 -3.88 5.90 32.05
N ILE A 311 -4.91 6.30 32.80
CA ILE A 311 -6.30 6.22 32.34
C ILE A 311 -6.53 7.15 31.16
N GLN A 312 -5.98 8.37 31.21
CA GLN A 312 -6.08 9.34 30.11
C GLN A 312 -5.32 8.86 28.88
N GLN A 313 -4.09 8.40 29.04
CA GLN A 313 -3.24 7.91 27.95
C GLN A 313 -3.81 6.66 27.27
N LEU A 314 -4.33 5.70 28.03
CA LEU A 314 -5.00 4.51 27.49
C LEU A 314 -6.26 4.86 26.69
N SER A 315 -6.96 5.93 27.07
CA SER A 315 -8.13 6.39 26.31
C SER A 315 -7.76 6.96 24.93
N GLN A 316 -6.62 7.64 24.81
CA GLN A 316 -6.11 8.17 23.54
C GLN A 316 -5.58 7.06 22.64
N LEU A 317 -4.96 6.03 23.21
CA LEU A 317 -4.41 4.89 22.49
C LEU A 317 -5.47 4.09 21.70
N TYR A 318 -6.72 4.14 22.12
CA TYR A 318 -7.80 3.41 21.44
C TYR A 318 -7.91 3.74 19.94
N ASN A 319 -7.78 5.01 19.57
CA ASN A 319 -7.85 5.44 18.17
C ASN A 319 -6.68 4.91 17.34
N THR A 320 -5.46 4.94 17.91
CA THR A 320 -4.27 4.38 17.27
C THR A 320 -4.40 2.87 17.04
N VAL A 321 -4.94 2.16 18.03
CA VAL A 321 -5.21 0.72 17.90
C VAL A 321 -6.24 0.43 16.81
N GLN A 322 -7.31 1.20 16.74
CA GLN A 322 -8.37 1.04 15.74
C GLN A 322 -7.84 1.33 14.32
N SER A 323 -7.10 2.43 14.14
CA SER A 323 -6.47 2.78 12.86
C SER A 323 -5.51 1.71 12.38
N ALA A 324 -4.63 1.25 13.27
CA ALA A 324 -3.67 0.19 12.94
C ALA A 324 -4.35 -1.17 12.66
N ALA A 325 -5.45 -1.49 13.35
CA ALA A 325 -6.20 -2.71 13.10
C ALA A 325 -6.89 -2.68 11.73
N ALA A 326 -7.44 -1.52 11.31
CA ALA A 326 -7.97 -1.32 9.97
C ALA A 326 -6.88 -1.47 8.90
N ALA A 327 -5.73 -0.81 9.10
CA ALA A 327 -4.57 -0.92 8.20
C ALA A 327 -4.07 -2.38 8.08
N LEU A 328 -3.98 -3.12 9.19
CA LEU A 328 -3.60 -4.54 9.19
C LEU A 328 -4.61 -5.40 8.41
N ASN A 329 -5.90 -5.17 8.58
CA ASN A 329 -6.92 -5.92 7.85
C ASN A 329 -6.76 -5.73 6.34
N LYS A 330 -6.57 -4.48 5.90
CA LYS A 330 -6.32 -4.14 4.49
C LYS A 330 -5.03 -4.79 3.95
N LEU A 331 -3.92 -4.69 4.69
CA LEU A 331 -2.65 -5.31 4.30
C LEU A 331 -2.72 -6.85 4.28
N PHE A 332 -3.48 -7.46 5.19
CA PHE A 332 -3.69 -8.90 5.16
C PHE A 332 -4.60 -9.32 4.02
N GLY A 333 -5.64 -8.55 3.68
CA GLY A 333 -6.44 -8.76 2.48
C GLY A 333 -5.55 -8.80 1.24
N LEU A 334 -4.65 -7.81 1.10
CA LEU A 334 -3.68 -7.77 0.01
C LEU A 334 -2.74 -8.99 -0.01
N LEU A 335 -2.19 -9.39 1.14
CA LEU A 335 -1.30 -10.55 1.25
C LEU A 335 -2.00 -11.90 1.02
N ASP A 336 -3.31 -11.94 1.20
CA ASP A 336 -4.13 -13.13 1.00
C ASP A 336 -4.71 -13.22 -0.43
N THR A 337 -4.58 -12.15 -1.24
CA THR A 337 -4.98 -12.16 -2.65
C THR A 337 -4.17 -13.20 -3.42
N PRO A 338 -4.79 -14.25 -3.97
CA PRO A 338 -4.07 -15.27 -4.73
C PRO A 338 -3.69 -14.73 -6.11
N ASN A 339 -2.60 -15.25 -6.66
CA ASN A 339 -2.24 -15.03 -8.06
C ASN A 339 -3.16 -15.88 -8.94
N SER A 340 -3.87 -15.27 -9.90
CA SER A 340 -4.78 -15.96 -10.82
C SER A 340 -4.03 -16.77 -11.89
N VAL A 341 -2.76 -16.46 -12.13
CA VAL A 341 -1.88 -17.14 -13.11
C VAL A 341 -0.67 -17.75 -12.39
N PRO A 342 -0.87 -18.75 -11.52
CA PRO A 342 0.21 -19.35 -10.75
C PRO A 342 1.08 -20.27 -11.64
N GLU A 343 2.35 -20.37 -11.28
CA GLU A 343 3.20 -21.47 -11.80
C GLU A 343 2.83 -22.76 -11.08
N LYS A 344 2.53 -23.82 -11.85
CA LYS A 344 2.16 -25.11 -11.28
C LYS A 344 3.38 -25.83 -10.69
N PRO A 345 3.20 -26.60 -9.61
CA PRO A 345 4.25 -27.53 -9.17
C PRO A 345 4.56 -28.55 -10.28
N GLY A 346 5.84 -28.66 -10.65
CA GLY A 346 6.25 -29.55 -11.75
C GLY A 346 6.14 -28.94 -13.15
N ALA A 347 6.02 -27.61 -13.25
CA ALA A 347 6.08 -26.90 -14.51
C ALA A 347 7.35 -27.25 -15.28
N ILE A 348 7.24 -27.36 -16.61
CA ILE A 348 8.31 -27.74 -17.54
C ILE A 348 8.72 -26.53 -18.38
N ASP A 349 9.94 -26.55 -18.91
CA ASP A 349 10.38 -25.48 -19.79
C ASP A 349 9.75 -25.61 -21.18
N LEU A 350 9.40 -24.50 -21.80
CA LEU A 350 8.91 -24.43 -23.17
C LEU A 350 10.02 -24.85 -24.16
N PRO A 351 9.66 -25.50 -25.25
CA PRO A 351 10.63 -25.85 -26.30
C PRO A 351 11.23 -24.57 -26.93
N LEU A 352 12.39 -24.75 -27.60
CA LEU A 352 13.10 -23.63 -28.24
C LEU A 352 12.33 -23.06 -29.44
N ALA A 353 11.56 -23.91 -30.14
CA ALA A 353 10.78 -23.53 -31.32
C ALA A 353 9.50 -24.36 -31.38
N GLY A 354 8.47 -23.83 -32.03
CA GLY A 354 7.19 -24.51 -32.19
C GLY A 354 6.10 -23.57 -32.66
N ALA A 355 4.96 -24.15 -33.01
CA ALA A 355 3.76 -23.38 -33.32
C ALA A 355 3.09 -22.87 -32.03
N MET A 356 2.55 -21.67 -32.08
CA MET A 356 1.63 -21.14 -31.08
C MET A 356 0.22 -21.59 -31.45
N MET A 357 -0.47 -22.27 -30.53
CA MET A 357 -1.81 -22.79 -30.78
C MET A 357 -2.78 -22.29 -29.69
N VAL A 358 -3.90 -21.76 -30.10
CA VAL A 358 -5.06 -21.44 -29.29
C VAL A 358 -6.18 -22.39 -29.69
N SER A 359 -6.76 -23.11 -28.75
CA SER A 359 -7.75 -24.16 -29.03
C SER A 359 -9.00 -23.98 -28.17
N GLY A 360 -10.14 -23.64 -28.78
CA GLY A 360 -11.43 -23.54 -28.12
C GLY A 360 -11.47 -22.57 -26.95
N VAL A 361 -10.76 -21.45 -27.06
CA VAL A 361 -10.58 -20.54 -25.93
C VAL A 361 -11.81 -19.67 -25.71
N ALA A 362 -12.36 -19.73 -24.48
CA ALA A 362 -13.30 -18.75 -23.95
C ALA A 362 -12.67 -17.93 -22.82
N PHE A 363 -12.96 -16.63 -22.79
CA PHE A 363 -12.42 -15.74 -21.80
C PHE A 363 -13.36 -14.58 -21.44
N ALA A 364 -13.41 -14.20 -20.17
CA ALA A 364 -14.03 -13.01 -19.64
C ALA A 364 -13.13 -12.39 -18.57
N TYR A 365 -13.13 -11.08 -18.46
CA TYR A 365 -12.46 -10.37 -17.37
C TYR A 365 -13.29 -10.45 -16.08
N GLY A 366 -12.65 -10.38 -14.95
CA GLY A 366 -13.31 -10.50 -13.64
C GLY A 366 -13.22 -11.92 -13.08
N GLY A 367 -14.15 -12.28 -12.17
CA GLY A 367 -14.15 -13.62 -11.53
C GLY A 367 -12.98 -13.88 -10.58
N GLY A 368 -12.17 -12.87 -10.31
CA GLY A 368 -11.06 -12.95 -9.36
C GLY A 368 -11.55 -12.89 -7.91
N PRO A 369 -10.66 -13.13 -6.95
CA PRO A 369 -10.96 -12.90 -5.54
C PRO A 369 -11.40 -11.45 -5.33
N PRO A 370 -12.15 -11.16 -4.25
CA PRO A 370 -12.49 -9.80 -3.86
C PRO A 370 -11.24 -8.92 -3.83
N ASP A 371 -11.38 -7.65 -4.19
CA ASP A 371 -10.30 -6.68 -4.10
C ASP A 371 -9.85 -6.47 -2.64
N THR A 372 -8.87 -5.61 -2.46
CA THR A 372 -8.33 -5.31 -1.12
C THR A 372 -9.34 -4.65 -0.17
N ASP A 373 -10.45 -4.18 -0.69
CA ASP A 373 -11.56 -3.59 0.05
C ASP A 373 -12.74 -4.57 0.22
N GLY A 374 -12.58 -5.84 -0.19
CA GLY A 374 -13.58 -6.89 -0.05
C GLY A 374 -14.66 -6.85 -1.15
N VAL A 375 -14.53 -5.97 -2.16
CA VAL A 375 -15.47 -5.87 -3.27
C VAL A 375 -15.28 -7.07 -4.20
N SER A 376 -16.32 -7.87 -4.35
CA SER A 376 -16.34 -8.98 -5.30
C SER A 376 -16.46 -8.45 -6.73
N HIS A 377 -15.57 -8.91 -7.60
CA HIS A 377 -15.66 -8.67 -9.03
C HIS A 377 -16.28 -9.89 -9.71
N PRO A 378 -17.58 -9.89 -9.99
CA PRO A 378 -18.20 -10.98 -10.71
C PRO A 378 -17.54 -11.15 -12.09
N LEU A 379 -17.65 -12.35 -12.65
CA LEU A 379 -17.22 -12.59 -14.02
C LEU A 379 -17.97 -11.63 -14.94
N GLY A 380 -17.20 -10.87 -15.74
CA GLY A 380 -17.77 -9.95 -16.73
C GLY A 380 -18.39 -10.68 -17.92
N PRO A 381 -18.86 -9.95 -18.93
CA PRO A 381 -19.32 -10.57 -20.18
C PRO A 381 -18.18 -11.32 -20.86
N ILE A 382 -18.52 -12.40 -21.56
CA ILE A 382 -17.55 -13.17 -22.36
C ILE A 382 -16.98 -12.24 -23.45
N VAL A 383 -15.66 -12.12 -23.49
CA VAL A 383 -14.93 -11.30 -24.45
C VAL A 383 -14.41 -12.14 -25.62
N LEU A 384 -14.03 -13.38 -25.35
CA LEU A 384 -13.65 -14.37 -26.38
C LEU A 384 -14.49 -15.61 -26.18
N ASN A 385 -15.02 -16.18 -27.30
CA ASN A 385 -15.91 -17.31 -27.28
C ASN A 385 -15.49 -18.31 -28.37
N ASP A 386 -15.02 -19.50 -27.97
CA ASP A 386 -14.58 -20.61 -28.82
C ASP A 386 -13.55 -20.19 -29.89
N VAL A 387 -12.54 -19.42 -29.46
CA VAL A 387 -11.48 -18.94 -30.36
C VAL A 387 -10.43 -20.05 -30.58
N SER A 388 -10.16 -20.35 -31.87
CA SER A 388 -9.15 -21.30 -32.27
C SER A 388 -8.27 -20.73 -33.40
N ILE A 389 -6.95 -20.72 -33.19
CA ILE A 389 -5.98 -20.28 -34.21
C ILE A 389 -4.64 -20.97 -33.97
N THR A 390 -3.99 -21.33 -35.07
CA THR A 390 -2.61 -21.83 -35.07
C THR A 390 -1.71 -20.85 -35.82
N VAL A 391 -0.63 -20.44 -35.19
CA VAL A 391 0.44 -19.62 -35.78
C VAL A 391 1.67 -20.52 -35.92
N ALA A 392 2.12 -20.76 -37.15
CA ALA A 392 3.25 -21.61 -37.40
C ALA A 392 4.57 -20.96 -36.92
N ALA A 393 5.59 -21.78 -36.71
CA ALA A 393 6.91 -21.25 -36.36
C ALA A 393 7.46 -20.34 -37.49
N GLY A 394 7.87 -19.13 -37.15
CA GLY A 394 8.37 -18.12 -38.09
C GLY A 394 7.27 -17.37 -38.85
N GLU A 395 6.01 -17.64 -38.60
CA GLU A 395 4.89 -16.99 -39.27
C GLU A 395 4.51 -15.65 -38.60
N ARG A 396 4.13 -14.67 -39.41
CA ARG A 396 3.62 -13.36 -38.94
C ARG A 396 2.11 -13.30 -39.18
N VAL A 397 1.35 -13.17 -38.10
CA VAL A 397 -0.12 -13.10 -38.13
C VAL A 397 -0.60 -11.76 -37.58
N ALA A 398 -1.40 -11.04 -38.36
CA ALA A 398 -2.08 -9.83 -37.94
C ALA A 398 -3.49 -10.14 -37.36
N LEU A 399 -3.78 -9.66 -36.17
CA LEU A 399 -5.12 -9.65 -35.58
C LEU A 399 -5.79 -8.30 -35.91
N VAL A 400 -6.85 -8.31 -36.73
CA VAL A 400 -7.58 -7.12 -37.17
C VAL A 400 -9.04 -7.21 -36.75
N GLY A 401 -9.75 -6.08 -36.72
CA GLY A 401 -11.17 -6.03 -36.36
C GLY A 401 -11.54 -4.76 -35.62
N PRO A 402 -12.82 -4.54 -35.31
CA PRO A 402 -13.28 -3.34 -34.60
C PRO A 402 -12.71 -3.23 -33.19
N THR A 403 -12.73 -2.01 -32.65
CA THR A 403 -12.35 -1.77 -31.25
C THR A 403 -13.30 -2.55 -30.33
N GLY A 404 -12.74 -3.22 -29.31
CA GLY A 404 -13.52 -4.06 -28.40
C GLY A 404 -13.78 -5.49 -28.88
N ALA A 405 -13.33 -5.88 -30.09
CA ALA A 405 -13.54 -7.22 -30.64
C ALA A 405 -12.80 -8.37 -29.92
N GLY A 406 -11.86 -8.05 -28.99
CA GLY A 406 -11.09 -9.04 -28.24
C GLY A 406 -9.65 -9.28 -28.73
N LYS A 407 -9.13 -8.49 -29.69
CA LYS A 407 -7.78 -8.65 -30.26
C LYS A 407 -6.66 -8.60 -29.20
N SER A 408 -6.59 -7.51 -28.43
CA SER A 408 -5.59 -7.37 -27.37
C SER A 408 -5.79 -8.39 -26.24
N THR A 409 -7.04 -8.84 -25.99
CA THR A 409 -7.32 -9.93 -25.04
C THR A 409 -6.72 -11.24 -25.51
N LEU A 410 -6.85 -11.58 -26.81
CA LEU A 410 -6.25 -12.77 -27.41
C LEU A 410 -4.72 -12.71 -27.33
N ALA A 411 -4.13 -11.55 -27.64
CA ALA A 411 -2.69 -11.31 -27.51
C ALA A 411 -2.19 -11.49 -26.06
N LYS A 412 -2.93 -10.97 -25.07
CA LYS A 412 -2.63 -11.16 -23.63
C LYS A 412 -2.70 -12.62 -23.18
N LEU A 413 -3.63 -13.41 -23.73
CA LEU A 413 -3.73 -14.86 -23.47
C LEU A 413 -2.57 -15.63 -24.11
N MET A 414 -2.17 -15.30 -25.34
CA MET A 414 -1.01 -15.90 -26.00
C MET A 414 0.31 -15.57 -25.26
N ALA A 415 0.38 -14.42 -24.58
CA ALA A 415 1.50 -14.06 -23.72
C ALA A 415 1.36 -14.59 -22.27
N ARG A 416 0.28 -15.33 -21.97
CA ARG A 416 -0.06 -15.80 -20.61
C ARG A 416 0.02 -14.71 -19.54
N PHE A 417 -0.57 -13.54 -19.81
CA PHE A 417 -0.91 -12.57 -18.77
C PHE A 417 -2.20 -12.94 -18.06
N TYR A 418 -3.02 -13.76 -18.71
CA TYR A 418 -4.25 -14.37 -18.20
C TYR A 418 -4.29 -15.84 -18.60
N ASP A 419 -4.97 -16.68 -17.83
CA ASP A 419 -5.35 -18.02 -18.22
C ASP A 419 -6.80 -18.02 -18.74
N PRO A 420 -7.13 -18.75 -19.85
CA PRO A 420 -8.49 -18.82 -20.36
C PRO A 420 -9.41 -19.57 -19.39
N ILE A 421 -10.73 -19.27 -19.45
CA ILE A 421 -11.77 -19.99 -18.66
C ILE A 421 -11.95 -21.39 -19.21
N GLU A 422 -12.08 -21.48 -20.54
CA GLU A 422 -12.20 -22.74 -21.29
C GLU A 422 -11.15 -22.79 -22.39
N GLY A 423 -10.84 -23.96 -22.85
CA GLY A 423 -9.80 -24.16 -23.88
C GLY A 423 -8.39 -24.06 -23.34
N ASP A 424 -7.42 -24.01 -24.25
CA ASP A 424 -6.00 -23.97 -23.93
C ASP A 424 -5.19 -23.14 -24.93
N VAL A 425 -4.08 -22.57 -24.43
CA VAL A 425 -3.04 -21.92 -25.25
C VAL A 425 -1.75 -22.69 -25.05
N SER A 426 -1.14 -23.14 -26.15
CA SER A 426 0.07 -23.95 -26.11
C SER A 426 1.14 -23.44 -27.07
N PHE A 427 2.41 -23.72 -26.77
CA PHE A 427 3.56 -23.44 -27.62
C PHE A 427 4.41 -24.70 -27.78
N GLY A 428 4.65 -25.10 -29.03
CA GLY A 428 5.40 -26.31 -29.34
C GLY A 428 4.80 -27.59 -28.74
N GLY A 429 3.46 -27.66 -28.57
CA GLY A 429 2.73 -28.78 -27.96
C GLY A 429 2.69 -28.78 -26.44
N VAL A 430 3.29 -27.79 -25.77
CA VAL A 430 3.25 -27.62 -24.30
C VAL A 430 2.24 -26.52 -23.95
N SER A 431 1.24 -26.85 -23.11
CA SER A 431 0.32 -25.83 -22.58
C SER A 431 1.06 -24.75 -21.80
N LEU A 432 0.75 -23.49 -22.06
CA LEU A 432 1.38 -22.38 -21.34
C LEU A 432 1.08 -22.45 -19.82
N ARG A 433 -0.03 -23.07 -19.41
CA ARG A 433 -0.35 -23.31 -18.00
C ARG A 433 0.63 -24.26 -17.29
N ASP A 434 1.30 -25.12 -18.05
CA ASP A 434 2.25 -26.11 -17.54
C ASP A 434 3.72 -25.64 -17.70
N ALA A 435 3.93 -24.46 -18.28
CA ALA A 435 5.24 -23.89 -18.51
C ALA A 435 5.81 -23.18 -17.29
N THR A 436 7.14 -23.27 -17.07
CA THR A 436 7.84 -22.43 -16.11
C THR A 436 7.74 -20.95 -16.51
N ARG A 437 7.59 -20.07 -15.53
CA ARG A 437 7.52 -18.62 -15.79
C ARG A 437 8.79 -18.11 -16.49
N ARG A 438 9.94 -18.68 -16.14
CA ARG A 438 11.21 -18.32 -16.72
C ARG A 438 11.24 -18.63 -18.22
N SER A 439 11.02 -19.87 -18.62
CA SER A 439 11.04 -20.26 -20.03
C SER A 439 9.97 -19.55 -20.85
N LEU A 440 8.80 -19.30 -20.26
CA LEU A 440 7.73 -18.52 -20.88
C LEU A 440 8.22 -17.11 -21.27
N ARG A 441 8.90 -16.39 -20.37
CA ARG A 441 9.41 -15.04 -20.62
C ARG A 441 10.65 -14.99 -21.50
N GLU A 442 11.44 -16.06 -21.51
CA GLU A 442 12.54 -16.23 -22.46
C GLU A 442 12.07 -16.51 -23.90
N ARG A 443 10.90 -17.16 -24.06
CA ARG A 443 10.37 -17.53 -25.38
C ARG A 443 9.36 -16.56 -25.95
N ILE A 444 8.56 -15.91 -25.11
CA ILE A 444 7.47 -15.04 -25.53
C ILE A 444 7.67 -13.64 -24.93
N ALA A 445 7.96 -12.66 -25.77
CA ALA A 445 8.03 -11.27 -25.37
C ALA A 445 6.85 -10.46 -25.92
N VAL A 446 6.46 -9.44 -25.15
CA VAL A 446 5.40 -8.49 -25.52
C VAL A 446 6.00 -7.12 -25.65
N VAL A 447 5.77 -6.46 -26.77
CA VAL A 447 6.05 -5.04 -26.97
C VAL A 447 4.72 -4.29 -26.81
N PRO A 448 4.53 -3.54 -25.71
CA PRO A 448 3.29 -2.82 -25.45
C PRO A 448 3.18 -1.58 -26.34
N GLN A 449 1.97 -1.06 -26.47
CA GLN A 449 1.64 0.16 -27.20
C GLN A 449 2.40 1.39 -26.66
N GLU A 450 2.48 1.55 -25.34
CA GLU A 450 3.27 2.60 -24.68
C GLU A 450 4.51 2.02 -24.02
N GLY A 451 5.69 2.48 -24.45
CA GLY A 451 6.96 2.09 -23.86
C GLY A 451 7.13 2.66 -22.45
N PHE A 452 7.06 1.82 -21.42
CA PHE A 452 7.39 2.22 -20.05
C PHE A 452 8.89 2.16 -19.79
N LEU A 453 9.46 3.25 -19.27
CA LEU A 453 10.87 3.33 -18.92
C LEU A 453 11.06 3.56 -17.41
N PHE A 454 12.03 2.83 -16.86
CA PHE A 454 12.48 2.99 -15.47
C PHE A 454 13.48 4.13 -15.38
N ALA A 455 13.62 4.71 -14.18
CA ALA A 455 14.70 5.65 -13.89
C ALA A 455 16.06 4.93 -14.03
N GLY A 456 17.03 5.61 -14.67
CA GLY A 456 18.33 5.07 -15.03
C GLY A 456 18.73 5.55 -16.40
N THR A 457 19.67 4.89 -17.05
CA THR A 457 20.12 5.22 -18.42
C THR A 457 19.26 4.51 -19.48
N VAL A 458 19.38 4.92 -20.75
CA VAL A 458 18.80 4.20 -21.88
C VAL A 458 19.35 2.76 -21.92
N ARG A 459 20.67 2.58 -21.72
CA ARG A 459 21.35 1.29 -21.64
C ARG A 459 20.74 0.39 -20.56
N ASP A 460 20.51 0.92 -19.35
CA ASP A 460 19.86 0.17 -18.26
C ASP A 460 18.44 -0.26 -18.62
N ASN A 461 17.70 0.60 -19.31
CA ASN A 461 16.35 0.28 -19.77
C ASN A 461 16.33 -0.79 -20.86
N ILE A 462 17.28 -0.81 -21.77
CA ILE A 462 17.41 -1.89 -22.76
C ILE A 462 17.79 -3.20 -22.07
N ARG A 463 18.72 -3.15 -21.08
CA ARG A 463 19.18 -4.33 -20.31
C ARG A 463 18.09 -5.00 -19.51
N VAL A 464 16.92 -4.35 -19.26
CA VAL A 464 15.76 -5.02 -18.66
C VAL A 464 15.33 -6.26 -19.44
N GLY A 465 15.55 -6.31 -20.76
CA GLY A 465 15.25 -7.48 -21.61
C GLY A 465 16.10 -8.71 -21.28
N SER A 466 17.37 -8.49 -20.88
CA SER A 466 18.29 -9.53 -20.44
C SER A 466 19.24 -8.94 -19.38
N PRO A 467 18.95 -9.10 -18.08
CA PRO A 467 19.71 -8.45 -16.99
C PRO A 467 21.18 -8.84 -16.92
N GLU A 468 21.54 -10.02 -17.41
CA GLU A 468 22.92 -10.54 -17.42
C GLU A 468 23.72 -10.11 -18.66
N ALA A 469 23.09 -9.39 -19.62
CA ALA A 469 23.73 -8.96 -20.84
C ALA A 469 24.84 -7.94 -20.59
N SER A 470 25.95 -8.09 -21.28
CA SER A 470 27.06 -7.14 -21.30
C SER A 470 26.72 -5.86 -22.07
N ASP A 471 27.54 -4.82 -21.93
CA ASP A 471 27.38 -3.58 -22.71
C ASP A 471 27.51 -3.89 -24.23
N ALA A 472 28.40 -4.80 -24.62
CA ALA A 472 28.55 -5.22 -25.98
C ALA A 472 27.31 -5.91 -26.56
N ASP A 473 26.58 -6.69 -25.75
CA ASP A 473 25.32 -7.32 -26.16
C ASP A 473 24.22 -6.27 -26.37
N VAL A 474 24.16 -5.24 -25.49
CA VAL A 474 23.23 -4.11 -25.65
C VAL A 474 23.55 -3.36 -26.94
N ASP A 475 24.82 -3.03 -27.17
CA ASP A 475 25.27 -2.36 -28.40
C ASP A 475 24.94 -3.18 -29.66
N ALA A 476 25.15 -4.50 -29.62
CA ALA A 476 24.79 -5.39 -30.71
C ALA A 476 23.28 -5.44 -30.98
N ALA A 477 22.45 -5.44 -29.95
CA ALA A 477 20.99 -5.38 -30.08
C ALA A 477 20.52 -4.07 -30.71
N VAL A 478 21.13 -2.96 -30.37
CA VAL A 478 20.86 -1.63 -30.94
C VAL A 478 21.29 -1.61 -32.43
N ASP A 479 22.46 -2.17 -32.77
CA ASP A 479 22.95 -2.26 -34.12
C ASP A 479 22.08 -3.14 -35.02
N ALA A 480 21.61 -4.26 -34.49
CA ALA A 480 20.72 -5.19 -35.21
C ALA A 480 19.39 -4.53 -35.62
N LEU A 481 18.94 -3.51 -34.90
CA LEU A 481 17.76 -2.72 -35.25
C LEU A 481 18.07 -1.48 -36.10
N GLY A 482 19.36 -1.17 -36.36
CA GLY A 482 19.78 0.04 -37.05
C GLY A 482 19.57 1.33 -36.26
N LEU A 483 19.55 1.26 -34.92
CA LEU A 483 19.23 2.38 -34.03
C LEU A 483 20.46 3.07 -33.46
N ARG A 484 21.69 2.67 -33.85
CA ARG A 484 22.92 3.25 -33.31
C ARG A 484 22.99 4.77 -33.49
N GLU A 485 22.80 5.22 -34.74
CA GLU A 485 22.87 6.65 -35.11
C GLU A 485 21.84 7.48 -34.32
N HIS A 486 20.64 6.95 -34.10
CA HIS A 486 19.61 7.58 -33.35
C HIS A 486 20.03 7.78 -31.88
N PHE A 487 20.48 6.73 -31.19
CA PHE A 487 20.88 6.83 -29.79
C PHE A 487 22.19 7.59 -29.60
N GLU A 488 23.12 7.59 -30.55
CA GLU A 488 24.32 8.43 -30.54
C GLU A 488 23.98 9.93 -30.66
N SER A 489 22.81 10.29 -31.20
CA SER A 489 22.33 11.67 -31.22
C SER A 489 21.94 12.22 -29.84
N PHE A 490 21.74 11.35 -28.86
CA PHE A 490 21.46 11.78 -27.48
C PHE A 490 22.71 12.38 -26.82
N PRO A 491 22.54 13.29 -25.84
CA PRO A 491 23.67 14.04 -25.23
C PRO A 491 24.81 13.13 -24.71
N GLU A 492 24.47 11.95 -24.17
CA GLU A 492 25.39 10.97 -23.59
C GLU A 492 25.22 9.59 -24.27
N GLY A 493 24.67 9.53 -25.50
CA GLY A 493 24.39 8.30 -26.20
C GLY A 493 23.47 7.38 -25.40
N LEU A 494 23.80 6.09 -25.34
CA LEU A 494 23.06 5.10 -24.54
C LEU A 494 23.13 5.31 -23.03
N ASP A 495 24.09 6.11 -22.55
CA ASP A 495 24.24 6.43 -21.12
C ASP A 495 23.42 7.67 -20.70
N THR A 496 22.65 8.25 -21.64
CA THR A 496 21.71 9.34 -21.37
C THR A 496 20.69 8.93 -20.29
N GLU A 497 20.59 9.75 -19.24
CA GLU A 497 19.63 9.55 -18.14
C GLU A 497 18.18 9.71 -18.59
N VAL A 498 17.40 8.66 -18.33
CA VAL A 498 15.96 8.63 -18.49
C VAL A 498 15.33 8.93 -17.13
N ARG A 499 14.69 10.09 -16.97
CA ARG A 499 13.95 10.44 -15.73
C ARG A 499 12.71 9.55 -15.57
N GLU A 500 12.01 9.74 -14.44
CA GLU A 500 10.79 8.99 -14.15
C GLU A 500 9.85 8.89 -15.36
N ARG A 501 9.43 7.68 -15.70
CA ARG A 501 8.55 7.33 -16.83
C ARG A 501 9.03 7.86 -18.20
N GLY A 502 10.32 8.09 -18.36
CA GLY A 502 10.86 8.59 -19.62
C GLY A 502 10.42 10.00 -19.98
N SER A 503 10.24 10.88 -19.00
CA SER A 503 9.70 12.23 -19.20
C SER A 503 10.56 13.13 -20.12
N ARG A 504 11.80 12.73 -20.38
CA ARG A 504 12.72 13.43 -21.32
C ARG A 504 12.65 12.91 -22.74
N LEU A 505 12.05 11.72 -22.96
CA LEU A 505 11.98 11.07 -24.27
C LEU A 505 10.58 11.25 -24.88
N SER A 506 10.53 11.44 -26.19
CA SER A 506 9.30 11.40 -26.96
C SER A 506 8.63 10.02 -26.92
N ALA A 507 7.38 9.91 -27.34
CA ALA A 507 6.69 8.63 -27.41
C ALA A 507 7.40 7.65 -28.34
N GLY A 508 7.93 8.12 -29.48
CA GLY A 508 8.70 7.32 -30.43
C GLY A 508 10.01 6.81 -29.85
N GLU A 509 10.81 7.68 -29.20
CA GLU A 509 12.05 7.27 -28.56
C GLU A 509 11.82 6.22 -27.47
N LYS A 510 10.74 6.34 -26.68
CA LYS A 510 10.34 5.29 -25.72
C LYS A 510 10.05 3.96 -26.41
N GLN A 511 9.42 4.03 -27.59
CA GLN A 511 9.10 2.85 -28.37
C GLN A 511 10.38 2.22 -28.95
N LEU A 512 11.33 3.01 -29.45
CA LEU A 512 12.63 2.50 -29.90
C LEU A 512 13.40 1.79 -28.78
N VAL A 513 13.40 2.33 -27.56
CA VAL A 513 13.98 1.65 -26.38
C VAL A 513 13.26 0.33 -26.08
N SER A 514 11.92 0.29 -26.22
CA SER A 514 11.14 -0.94 -26.01
C SER A 514 11.43 -2.00 -27.07
N LEU A 515 11.66 -1.59 -28.32
CA LEU A 515 12.09 -2.51 -29.40
C LEU A 515 13.50 -3.04 -29.16
N ALA A 516 14.44 -2.18 -28.76
CA ALA A 516 15.80 -2.59 -28.40
C ALA A 516 15.82 -3.57 -27.21
N ARG A 517 14.94 -3.35 -26.21
CA ARG A 517 14.72 -4.29 -25.09
C ARG A 517 14.25 -5.67 -25.59
N ALA A 518 13.30 -5.70 -26.53
CA ALA A 518 12.81 -6.93 -27.12
C ALA A 518 13.88 -7.63 -28.01
N ALA A 519 14.70 -6.87 -28.72
CA ALA A 519 15.82 -7.41 -29.50
C ALA A 519 16.87 -8.09 -28.61
N LEU A 520 17.22 -7.43 -27.47
CA LEU A 520 18.18 -7.99 -26.51
C LEU A 520 17.66 -9.27 -25.83
N ALA A 521 16.34 -9.34 -25.59
CA ALA A 521 15.71 -10.54 -25.02
C ALA A 521 15.69 -11.73 -25.98
N ASP A 522 15.83 -11.52 -27.28
CA ASP A 522 15.83 -12.49 -28.38
C ASP A 522 14.75 -13.59 -28.27
N PRO A 523 13.47 -13.23 -28.16
CA PRO A 523 12.38 -14.18 -27.98
C PRO A 523 12.08 -14.95 -29.30
N THR A 524 11.53 -16.17 -29.16
CA THR A 524 11.05 -16.96 -30.30
C THR A 524 9.71 -16.44 -30.83
N VAL A 525 8.86 -15.91 -29.92
CA VAL A 525 7.54 -15.35 -30.23
C VAL A 525 7.47 -13.91 -29.79
N LEU A 526 7.08 -13.04 -30.71
CA LEU A 526 6.80 -11.63 -30.43
C LEU A 526 5.28 -11.35 -30.47
N VAL A 527 4.77 -10.73 -29.46
CA VAL A 527 3.41 -10.20 -29.41
C VAL A 527 3.51 -8.68 -29.43
N LEU A 528 3.01 -8.06 -30.48
CA LEU A 528 3.07 -6.62 -30.70
C LEU A 528 1.68 -6.01 -30.57
N ASP A 529 1.50 -5.06 -29.65
CA ASP A 529 0.25 -4.32 -29.48
C ASP A 529 0.47 -2.89 -29.98
N GLU A 530 -0.01 -2.56 -31.17
CA GLU A 530 0.00 -1.27 -31.86
C GLU A 530 1.21 -0.35 -31.58
N ALA A 531 2.33 -0.60 -32.27
CA ALA A 531 3.61 0.05 -31.96
C ALA A 531 3.79 1.48 -32.54
N THR A 532 2.83 2.04 -33.30
CA THR A 532 3.10 3.25 -34.14
C THR A 532 2.03 4.35 -34.05
N SER A 533 1.06 4.31 -33.12
CA SER A 533 0.06 5.37 -32.95
C SER A 533 0.67 6.62 -32.29
N ASN A 534 0.35 7.80 -32.83
CA ASN A 534 0.74 9.12 -32.30
C ASN A 534 2.23 9.49 -32.36
N LEU A 535 2.98 9.00 -33.37
CA LEU A 535 4.37 9.36 -33.59
C LEU A 535 4.50 10.49 -34.62
N ASP A 536 5.59 11.24 -34.53
CA ASP A 536 5.99 12.16 -35.59
C ASP A 536 6.52 11.38 -36.82
N PRO A 537 6.35 11.90 -38.05
CA PRO A 537 6.67 11.15 -39.26
C PRO A 537 8.14 10.66 -39.36
N GLY A 538 9.09 11.39 -38.75
CA GLY A 538 10.51 11.00 -38.76
C GLY A 538 10.76 9.78 -37.91
N THR A 539 10.32 9.83 -36.67
CA THR A 539 10.46 8.73 -35.69
C THR A 539 9.60 7.53 -36.07
N GLU A 540 8.45 7.73 -36.73
CA GLU A 540 7.60 6.65 -37.22
C GLU A 540 8.36 5.74 -38.19
N LEU A 541 9.10 6.32 -39.16
CA LEU A 541 9.89 5.56 -40.11
C LEU A 541 11.02 4.74 -39.46
N GLU A 542 11.64 5.30 -38.41
CA GLU A 542 12.68 4.59 -37.66
C GLU A 542 12.09 3.42 -36.85
N VAL A 543 10.93 3.64 -36.21
CA VAL A 543 10.20 2.59 -35.49
C VAL A 543 9.75 1.48 -36.44
N GLU A 544 9.24 1.80 -37.64
CA GLU A 544 8.88 0.79 -38.64
C GLU A 544 10.08 -0.04 -39.10
N ARG A 545 11.25 0.58 -39.38
CA ARG A 545 12.47 -0.13 -39.77
C ARG A 545 12.96 -1.03 -38.64
N ALA A 546 12.98 -0.53 -37.41
CA ALA A 546 13.37 -1.31 -36.24
C ALA A 546 12.42 -2.50 -35.99
N LEU A 547 11.11 -2.30 -36.19
CA LEU A 547 10.10 -3.35 -36.12
C LEU A 547 10.32 -4.42 -37.21
N GLU A 548 10.58 -4.01 -38.43
CA GLU A 548 10.85 -4.95 -39.53
C GLU A 548 12.10 -5.81 -39.24
N ALA A 549 13.19 -5.18 -38.80
CA ALA A 549 14.39 -5.88 -38.36
C ALA A 549 14.12 -6.84 -37.18
N LEU A 550 13.36 -6.39 -36.18
CA LEU A 550 13.03 -7.21 -35.02
C LEU A 550 12.19 -8.45 -35.37
N THR A 551 11.30 -8.36 -36.35
CA THR A 551 10.35 -9.42 -36.70
C THR A 551 10.95 -10.51 -37.62
N GLN A 552 12.10 -10.27 -38.25
CA GLN A 552 12.72 -11.22 -39.16
C GLN A 552 13.06 -12.55 -38.46
N GLY A 553 12.60 -13.67 -39.07
CA GLY A 553 12.88 -15.03 -38.60
C GLY A 553 12.15 -15.44 -37.31
N ARG A 554 11.26 -14.61 -36.76
CA ARG A 554 10.51 -14.89 -35.54
C ARG A 554 9.03 -15.15 -35.83
N THR A 555 8.37 -15.85 -34.90
CA THR A 555 6.91 -15.97 -34.92
C THR A 555 6.33 -14.67 -34.33
N VAL A 556 5.45 -14.02 -35.07
CA VAL A 556 4.94 -12.69 -34.70
C VAL A 556 3.41 -12.65 -34.70
N ILE A 557 2.85 -12.18 -33.61
CA ILE A 557 1.42 -11.87 -33.47
C ILE A 557 1.30 -10.34 -33.33
N VAL A 558 0.64 -9.68 -34.27
CA VAL A 558 0.49 -8.23 -34.28
C VAL A 558 -0.98 -7.87 -34.11
N VAL A 559 -1.30 -7.08 -33.09
CA VAL A 559 -2.61 -6.40 -33.02
C VAL A 559 -2.53 -5.18 -33.94
N ALA A 560 -3.08 -5.29 -35.15
CA ALA A 560 -2.96 -4.25 -36.16
C ALA A 560 -4.13 -3.29 -36.12
N HIS A 561 -3.79 -1.99 -36.03
CA HIS A 561 -4.70 -0.87 -36.15
C HIS A 561 -4.45 -0.05 -37.43
N ARG A 562 -3.42 -0.42 -38.20
CA ARG A 562 -3.08 0.19 -39.50
C ARG A 562 -3.11 -0.85 -40.61
N LEU A 563 -3.55 -0.39 -41.76
CA LEU A 563 -3.62 -1.21 -42.96
C LEU A 563 -2.25 -1.76 -43.40
N SER A 564 -1.24 -0.90 -43.41
CA SER A 564 0.14 -1.24 -43.79
C SER A 564 0.71 -2.40 -42.97
N THR A 565 0.38 -2.46 -41.68
CA THR A 565 0.83 -3.53 -40.77
C THR A 565 0.18 -4.87 -41.12
N ALA A 566 -1.13 -4.87 -41.41
CA ALA A 566 -1.85 -6.09 -41.80
C ALA A 566 -1.38 -6.64 -43.13
N GLN A 567 -1.06 -5.77 -44.13
CA GLN A 567 -0.57 -6.18 -45.45
C GLN A 567 0.81 -6.83 -45.44
N ARG A 568 1.67 -6.49 -44.48
CA ARG A 568 3.03 -7.03 -44.33
C ARG A 568 3.08 -8.38 -43.63
N CYS A 569 1.95 -8.88 -43.09
CA CYS A 569 1.86 -10.16 -42.41
C CYS A 569 1.56 -11.30 -43.40
N ASP A 570 2.01 -12.51 -43.06
CA ASP A 570 1.80 -13.70 -43.89
C ASP A 570 0.33 -14.10 -43.92
N ARG A 571 -0.35 -13.95 -42.77
CA ARG A 571 -1.83 -14.10 -42.64
C ARG A 571 -2.44 -13.02 -41.81
N VAL A 572 -3.72 -12.79 -42.05
CA VAL A 572 -4.59 -11.91 -41.30
C VAL A 572 -5.72 -12.73 -40.66
N ALA A 573 -5.97 -12.54 -39.38
CA ALA A 573 -7.12 -13.08 -38.67
C ALA A 573 -8.07 -11.96 -38.30
N VAL A 574 -9.30 -12.01 -38.76
CA VAL A 574 -10.36 -11.03 -38.45
C VAL A 574 -11.07 -11.46 -37.20
N VAL A 575 -10.95 -10.65 -36.16
CA VAL A 575 -11.61 -10.86 -34.87
C VAL A 575 -12.82 -9.93 -34.77
N ALA A 576 -14.00 -10.49 -34.58
CA ALA A 576 -15.22 -9.73 -34.33
C ALA A 576 -16.10 -10.50 -33.34
N ASP A 577 -16.78 -9.77 -32.47
CA ASP A 577 -17.70 -10.31 -31.44
C ASP A 577 -17.07 -11.47 -30.62
N GLY A 578 -15.78 -11.37 -30.35
CA GLY A 578 -15.03 -12.38 -29.59
C GLY A 578 -14.73 -13.67 -30.30
N GLN A 579 -14.86 -13.73 -31.63
CA GLN A 579 -14.59 -14.90 -32.46
C GLN A 579 -13.64 -14.55 -33.63
N ILE A 580 -12.99 -15.56 -34.21
CA ILE A 580 -12.26 -15.39 -35.48
C ILE A 580 -13.23 -15.71 -36.62
N LEU A 581 -13.61 -14.68 -37.38
CA LEU A 581 -14.53 -14.83 -38.50
C LEU A 581 -13.83 -15.30 -39.75
N GLU A 582 -12.66 -14.75 -40.03
CA GLU A 582 -11.89 -15.04 -41.26
C GLU A 582 -10.41 -15.17 -40.92
N ILE A 583 -9.74 -16.03 -41.66
CA ILE A 583 -8.28 -16.16 -41.63
C ILE A 583 -7.76 -16.49 -43.04
N GLY A 584 -6.74 -15.78 -43.48
CA GLY A 584 -6.15 -15.97 -44.82
C GLY A 584 -5.06 -14.96 -45.14
N THR A 585 -4.52 -14.99 -46.34
CA THR A 585 -3.62 -13.94 -46.82
C THR A 585 -4.39 -12.65 -47.10
N HIS A 586 -3.69 -11.52 -47.15
CA HIS A 586 -4.32 -10.22 -47.47
C HIS A 586 -5.13 -10.28 -48.78
N ASP A 587 -4.50 -10.79 -49.86
CA ASP A 587 -5.10 -10.84 -51.19
C ASP A 587 -6.32 -11.77 -51.25
N ASP A 588 -6.23 -12.95 -50.61
CA ASP A 588 -7.37 -13.87 -50.51
C ASP A 588 -8.57 -13.27 -49.82
N LEU A 589 -8.34 -12.60 -48.68
CA LEU A 589 -9.41 -12.01 -47.88
C LEU A 589 -10.05 -10.79 -48.55
N VAL A 590 -9.26 -9.97 -49.24
CA VAL A 590 -9.80 -8.86 -50.04
C VAL A 590 -10.65 -9.39 -51.18
N SER A 591 -10.21 -10.48 -51.88
CA SER A 591 -10.93 -11.06 -53.01
C SER A 591 -12.25 -11.72 -52.63
N ARG A 592 -12.38 -12.25 -51.40
CA ARG A 592 -13.63 -12.82 -50.87
C ARG A 592 -14.74 -11.80 -50.73
N GLY A 593 -14.40 -10.56 -50.43
CA GLY A 593 -15.38 -9.49 -50.29
C GLY A 593 -16.15 -9.47 -48.97
N ASP A 594 -15.70 -10.24 -47.96
CA ASP A 594 -16.33 -10.40 -46.67
C ASP A 594 -15.90 -9.32 -45.63
N ALA A 595 -15.86 -9.65 -44.33
CA ALA A 595 -15.59 -8.72 -43.26
C ALA A 595 -14.24 -8.01 -43.38
N TYR A 596 -13.18 -8.72 -43.82
CA TYR A 596 -11.88 -8.08 -44.04
C TYR A 596 -11.90 -7.06 -45.18
N ALA A 597 -12.55 -7.37 -46.29
CA ALA A 597 -12.65 -6.45 -47.41
C ALA A 597 -13.42 -5.17 -47.03
N ALA A 598 -14.45 -5.28 -46.20
CA ALA A 598 -15.18 -4.13 -45.65
C ALA A 598 -14.30 -3.25 -44.74
N LEU A 599 -13.49 -3.86 -43.87
CA LEU A 599 -12.51 -3.16 -43.03
C LEU A 599 -11.42 -2.48 -43.90
N PHE A 600 -10.92 -3.17 -44.87
CA PHE A 600 -9.92 -2.67 -45.83
C PHE A 600 -10.45 -1.44 -46.57
N ALA A 601 -11.66 -1.52 -47.13
CA ALA A 601 -12.33 -0.39 -47.80
C ALA A 601 -12.61 0.80 -46.86
N ALA A 602 -12.83 0.57 -45.57
CA ALA A 602 -12.97 1.62 -44.58
C ALA A 602 -11.63 2.31 -44.27
N TRP A 603 -10.56 1.57 -44.10
CA TRP A 603 -9.19 2.08 -43.86
C TRP A 603 -8.67 2.89 -45.03
N THR A 604 -8.79 2.37 -46.27
CA THR A 604 -8.36 3.06 -47.50
C THR A 604 -9.06 4.39 -47.76
N ARG A 605 -10.24 4.63 -47.10
CA ARG A 605 -10.94 5.92 -47.19
C ARG A 605 -10.47 6.91 -46.13
N THR A 606 -9.76 6.45 -45.11
CA THR A 606 -9.39 7.27 -43.93
C THR A 606 -7.90 7.65 -43.96
N GLU A 607 -7.04 6.85 -44.62
CA GLU A 607 -5.65 7.16 -44.97
C GLU A 607 -5.62 7.94 -46.34
#